data_1139811fffef4f5054eb014cd40e54f7
#
_entry.id   1139811fffef4f5054eb014cd40e54f7
#
_cell.length_a   1.000
_cell.length_b   1.000
_cell.length_c   1.000
_cell.angle_alpha   90.00
_cell.angle_beta   90.00
_cell.angle_gamma   90.00
#
_symmetry.space_group_name_H-M   'P 1'
#
loop_
_entity.id
_entity.type
_entity.pdbx_description
1 polymer ?
#
loop_
_entity_poly.entity_id
_entity_poly.type
_entity_poly.pdbx_seq_one_letter_code
_entity_poly.pdbx_strand_id
1 'polypeptide(L)'
;MSGASAVLKPGVPATVAPGGYISFEIETGQRLRLTQPEGEQVADFISFNRDDVRELLSMHSSRAVNLSWKFTAPDTLYSNRTREMWKIEEDLTRENYCGGGYCSEHLNVARYGEVGKGAPNCQSNLEAAIRGYGMDRSSFNVDACFNIFMTVAYDADGKWEIRPPKGKPGDYMIMRALMPQIVAMSNCPVLFNACNNFRLKPLTLEILK
;
A
#
# COMPACT_ATOMS: atom_id res chain seq x y z
N MET A 1 10.92 1.77 -16.60
CA MET A 1 10.31 1.25 -15.36
C MET A 1 9.44 0.06 -15.75
N SER A 2 9.87 -1.16 -15.42
CA SER A 2 9.14 -2.39 -15.76
C SER A 2 8.22 -2.74 -14.60
N GLY A 3 6.94 -2.50 -14.76
CA GLY A 3 5.91 -3.07 -13.91
C GLY A 3 5.10 -4.04 -14.75
N ALA A 4 4.85 -5.22 -14.26
CA ALA A 4 4.06 -6.22 -14.93
C ALA A 4 2.89 -6.63 -14.04
N SER A 5 1.73 -6.88 -14.66
CA SER A 5 0.74 -7.76 -14.05
C SER A 5 1.44 -9.11 -13.86
N ALA A 6 1.63 -9.52 -12.62
CA ALA A 6 2.34 -10.75 -12.29
C ALA A 6 1.35 -11.80 -11.78
N VAL A 7 1.44 -13.01 -12.31
CA VAL A 7 0.80 -14.15 -11.65
C VAL A 7 1.71 -14.57 -10.49
N LEU A 8 1.35 -14.17 -9.27
CA LEU A 8 2.04 -14.65 -8.08
C LEU A 8 1.72 -16.13 -7.89
N LYS A 9 2.75 -16.98 -7.96
CA LYS A 9 2.59 -18.41 -7.68
C LYS A 9 2.73 -18.64 -6.17
N PRO A 10 1.79 -19.36 -5.52
CA PRO A 10 1.91 -19.67 -4.10
C PRO A 10 3.25 -20.31 -3.74
N GLY A 11 3.91 -19.75 -2.73
CA GLY A 11 5.23 -20.19 -2.26
C GLY A 11 6.40 -19.72 -3.12
N VAL A 12 6.19 -18.79 -4.06
CA VAL A 12 7.25 -18.21 -4.89
C VAL A 12 7.29 -16.68 -4.66
N PRO A 13 8.31 -16.16 -3.98
CA PRO A 13 8.45 -14.72 -3.77
C PRO A 13 8.64 -13.96 -5.08
N ALA A 14 8.00 -12.79 -5.19
CA ALA A 14 8.20 -11.82 -6.26
C ALA A 14 8.81 -10.54 -5.69
N THR A 15 9.88 -10.05 -6.30
CA THR A 15 10.53 -8.80 -5.90
C THR A 15 10.02 -7.64 -6.75
N VAL A 16 9.56 -6.59 -6.07
CA VAL A 16 9.23 -5.30 -6.68
C VAL A 16 10.43 -4.38 -6.55
N ALA A 17 10.99 -3.99 -7.70
CA ALA A 17 12.15 -3.10 -7.76
C ALA A 17 11.88 -1.77 -7.03
N PRO A 18 12.92 -1.08 -6.55
CA PRO A 18 12.81 0.26 -5.98
C PRO A 18 12.03 1.21 -6.89
N GLY A 19 10.98 1.86 -6.36
CA GLY A 19 10.12 2.76 -7.12
C GLY A 19 9.22 2.09 -8.16
N GLY A 20 9.20 0.75 -8.23
CA GLY A 20 8.37 -0.02 -9.15
C GLY A 20 6.96 -0.27 -8.62
N TYR A 21 6.22 -1.11 -9.33
CA TYR A 21 4.85 -1.49 -8.98
C TYR A 21 4.56 -2.93 -9.40
N ILE A 22 3.48 -3.47 -8.84
CA ILE A 22 2.97 -4.81 -9.17
C ILE A 22 1.45 -4.84 -9.06
N SER A 23 0.81 -5.70 -9.84
CA SER A 23 -0.59 -6.09 -9.65
C SER A 23 -0.76 -7.60 -9.80
N PHE A 24 -1.71 -8.17 -9.08
CA PHE A 24 -1.99 -9.59 -9.07
C PHE A 24 -3.40 -9.87 -8.53
N GLU A 25 -3.87 -11.09 -8.75
CA GLU A 25 -5.10 -11.58 -8.12
C GLU A 25 -4.78 -12.45 -6.91
N ILE A 26 -5.69 -12.45 -5.94
CA ILE A 26 -5.62 -13.29 -4.74
C ILE A 26 -7.01 -13.85 -4.42
N GLU A 27 -7.05 -15.13 -4.04
CA GLU A 27 -8.29 -15.83 -3.70
C GLU A 27 -8.64 -15.69 -2.22
N THR A 28 -9.93 -15.85 -1.90
CA THR A 28 -10.39 -15.91 -0.51
C THR A 28 -9.61 -16.93 0.30
N GLY A 29 -9.16 -16.54 1.48
CA GLY A 29 -8.42 -17.38 2.42
C GLY A 29 -6.92 -17.43 2.16
N GLN A 30 -6.43 -17.01 1.01
CA GLN A 30 -4.99 -16.92 0.75
C GLN A 30 -4.35 -15.83 1.62
N ARG A 31 -3.09 -16.05 1.98
CA ARG A 31 -2.29 -15.18 2.83
C ARG A 31 -1.20 -14.51 2.02
N LEU A 32 -1.19 -13.19 2.02
CA LEU A 32 -0.16 -12.37 1.38
C LEU A 32 0.87 -11.97 2.43
N ARG A 33 2.13 -12.28 2.20
CA ARG A 33 3.27 -11.74 2.94
C ARG A 33 3.93 -10.64 2.14
N LEU A 34 4.03 -9.45 2.71
CA LEU A 34 4.82 -8.34 2.21
C LEU A 34 6.03 -8.15 3.12
N THR A 35 7.23 -8.19 2.56
CA THR A 35 8.50 -8.11 3.29
C THR A 35 9.32 -6.91 2.84
N GLN A 36 10.03 -6.29 3.76
CA GLN A 36 11.06 -5.28 3.55
C GLN A 36 12.45 -5.93 3.65
N PRO A 37 13.08 -6.41 2.55
CA PRO A 37 14.37 -7.11 2.64
C PRO A 37 15.47 -6.26 3.25
N GLU A 38 15.44 -4.95 3.00
CA GLU A 38 16.43 -3.98 3.51
C GLU A 38 15.87 -3.04 4.59
N GLY A 39 14.59 -3.18 4.96
CA GLY A 39 13.90 -2.27 5.91
C GLY A 39 13.56 -0.91 5.31
N GLU A 40 12.85 -0.08 6.08
CA GLU A 40 12.59 1.34 5.83
C GLU A 40 12.04 1.68 4.42
N GLN A 41 11.13 0.87 3.88
CA GLN A 41 10.50 1.10 2.57
C GLN A 41 8.97 1.06 2.68
N VAL A 42 8.29 2.09 2.20
CA VAL A 42 6.83 2.21 2.20
C VAL A 42 6.22 1.56 0.96
N ALA A 43 5.09 0.87 1.16
CA ALA A 43 4.22 0.39 0.09
C ALA A 43 2.88 1.13 0.12
N ASP A 44 2.47 1.68 -1.01
CA ASP A 44 1.10 2.15 -1.23
C ASP A 44 0.28 1.02 -1.84
N PHE A 45 -0.69 0.52 -1.10
CA PHE A 45 -1.45 -0.68 -1.38
C PHE A 45 -2.92 -0.35 -1.59
N ILE A 46 -3.49 -0.79 -2.71
CA ILE A 46 -4.92 -0.73 -3.00
C ILE A 46 -5.43 -2.10 -3.41
N SER A 47 -6.69 -2.38 -3.16
CA SER A 47 -7.32 -3.61 -3.64
C SER A 47 -8.80 -3.42 -3.98
N PHE A 48 -9.28 -4.26 -4.88
CA PHE A 48 -10.63 -4.26 -5.40
C PHE A 48 -11.25 -5.63 -5.22
N ASN A 49 -12.55 -5.69 -4.97
CA ASN A 49 -13.29 -6.93 -5.13
C ASN A 49 -13.22 -7.34 -6.61
N ARG A 50 -12.69 -8.54 -6.90
CA ARG A 50 -12.53 -9.02 -8.27
C ARG A 50 -13.85 -9.17 -9.01
N ASP A 51 -14.94 -9.50 -8.31
CA ASP A 51 -16.25 -9.74 -8.88
C ASP A 51 -17.04 -8.43 -9.14
N ASP A 52 -16.69 -7.34 -8.45
CA ASP A 52 -17.23 -5.99 -8.67
C ASP A 52 -16.19 -4.94 -8.28
N VAL A 53 -15.40 -4.48 -9.23
CA VAL A 53 -14.29 -3.52 -9.02
C VAL A 53 -14.72 -2.14 -8.48
N ARG A 54 -16.01 -1.84 -8.43
CA ARG A 54 -16.55 -0.64 -7.75
C ARG A 54 -16.51 -0.79 -6.22
N GLU A 55 -16.35 -2.00 -5.74
CA GLU A 55 -16.07 -2.28 -4.34
C GLU A 55 -14.56 -2.41 -4.14
N LEU A 56 -14.00 -1.47 -3.42
CA LEU A 56 -12.57 -1.36 -3.21
C LEU A 56 -12.26 -1.08 -1.73
N LEU A 57 -11.03 -1.33 -1.36
CA LEU A 57 -10.52 -1.04 -0.02
C LEU A 57 -10.81 0.42 0.36
N SER A 58 -11.24 0.66 1.60
CA SER A 58 -11.55 1.97 2.14
C SER A 58 -10.90 2.17 3.50
N MET A 59 -10.02 3.13 3.59
CA MET A 59 -9.42 3.54 4.86
C MET A 59 -10.44 4.23 5.75
N HIS A 60 -11.43 4.94 5.16
CA HIS A 60 -12.53 5.55 5.92
C HIS A 60 -13.34 4.46 6.65
N SER A 61 -13.85 3.46 5.93
CA SER A 61 -14.62 2.37 6.54
C SER A 61 -13.78 1.61 7.56
N SER A 62 -12.52 1.32 7.23
CA SER A 62 -11.62 0.61 8.15
C SER A 62 -11.37 1.40 9.43
N ARG A 63 -11.17 2.72 9.37
CA ARG A 63 -11.05 3.59 10.57
C ARG A 63 -12.32 3.61 11.38
N ALA A 64 -13.46 3.74 10.72
CA ALA A 64 -14.76 3.82 11.40
C ALA A 64 -15.09 2.55 12.20
N VAL A 65 -14.75 1.38 11.66
CA VAL A 65 -15.01 0.11 12.34
C VAL A 65 -13.97 -0.19 13.43
N ASN A 66 -12.67 0.00 13.15
CA ASN A 66 -11.61 -0.29 14.12
C ASN A 66 -11.41 0.84 15.15
N LEU A 67 -12.03 2.01 14.95
CA LEU A 67 -11.84 3.21 15.80
C LEU A 67 -10.36 3.57 15.97
N SER A 68 -9.57 3.43 14.90
CA SER A 68 -8.11 3.63 14.90
C SER A 68 -7.62 4.35 13.66
N TRP A 69 -6.53 5.11 13.83
CA TRP A 69 -5.74 5.72 12.76
C TRP A 69 -4.51 4.90 12.35
N LYS A 70 -4.23 3.81 13.07
CA LYS A 70 -3.17 2.87 12.77
C LYS A 70 -3.76 1.47 12.72
N PHE A 71 -3.43 0.72 11.68
CA PHE A 71 -3.84 -0.67 11.56
C PHE A 71 -2.62 -1.57 11.71
N THR A 72 -2.79 -2.62 12.53
CA THR A 72 -1.81 -3.67 12.77
C THR A 72 -2.53 -4.97 13.08
N ALA A 73 -1.84 -6.07 13.29
CA ALA A 73 -2.46 -7.30 13.76
C ALA A 73 -3.09 -7.08 15.16
N PRO A 74 -4.36 -7.51 15.37
CA PRO A 74 -5.21 -8.32 14.51
C PRO A 74 -6.34 -7.55 13.80
N ASP A 75 -6.13 -6.34 13.34
CA ASP A 75 -7.18 -5.52 12.73
C ASP A 75 -7.72 -6.11 11.42
N THR A 76 -8.95 -5.75 11.08
CA THR A 76 -9.59 -6.07 9.79
C THR A 76 -9.73 -4.81 8.96
N LEU A 77 -9.44 -4.88 7.66
CA LEU A 77 -9.63 -3.79 6.72
C LEU A 77 -10.90 -4.02 5.91
N TYR A 78 -11.63 -2.95 5.64
CA TYR A 78 -12.97 -2.97 5.07
C TYR A 78 -13.05 -2.26 3.72
N SER A 79 -14.00 -2.68 2.90
CA SER A 79 -14.33 -2.04 1.63
C SER A 79 -15.12 -0.72 1.85
N ASN A 80 -15.30 0.03 0.75
CA ASN A 80 -16.21 1.19 0.69
C ASN A 80 -17.69 0.82 0.91
N ARG A 81 -18.02 -0.47 0.99
CA ARG A 81 -19.34 -1.01 1.38
C ARG A 81 -19.33 -1.61 2.79
N THR A 82 -18.26 -1.38 3.55
CA THR A 82 -18.05 -1.88 4.91
C THR A 82 -18.12 -3.43 4.98
N ARG A 83 -17.69 -4.11 3.93
CA ARG A 83 -17.47 -5.57 3.94
C ARG A 83 -15.99 -5.85 4.22
N GLU A 84 -15.71 -6.94 4.93
CA GLU A 84 -14.35 -7.36 5.26
C GLU A 84 -13.56 -7.74 4.01
N MET A 85 -12.41 -7.12 3.79
CA MET A 85 -11.51 -7.40 2.67
C MET A 85 -10.23 -8.10 3.11
N TRP A 86 -9.62 -7.62 4.18
CA TRP A 86 -8.36 -8.16 4.67
C TRP A 86 -8.36 -8.33 6.18
N LYS A 87 -7.74 -9.41 6.67
CA LYS A 87 -7.36 -9.59 8.07
C LYS A 87 -5.85 -9.46 8.18
N ILE A 88 -5.37 -8.52 8.96
CA ILE A 88 -3.94 -8.43 9.30
C ILE A 88 -3.67 -9.51 10.36
N GLU A 89 -2.84 -10.50 10.02
CA GLU A 89 -2.53 -11.61 10.93
C GLU A 89 -1.23 -11.41 11.68
N GLU A 90 -0.22 -10.85 10.98
CA GLU A 90 1.10 -10.57 11.55
C GLU A 90 1.61 -9.22 11.03
N ASP A 91 2.27 -8.45 11.87
CA ASP A 91 2.89 -7.18 11.52
C ASP A 91 4.04 -6.90 12.48
N LEU A 92 5.27 -7.03 12.01
CA LEU A 92 6.46 -6.84 12.83
C LEU A 92 6.79 -5.38 13.06
N THR A 93 6.47 -4.50 12.10
CA THR A 93 6.75 -3.07 12.23
C THR A 93 5.76 -2.33 13.09
N ARG A 94 4.48 -2.73 13.03
CA ARG A 94 3.33 -2.08 13.67
C ARG A 94 3.22 -0.60 13.32
N GLU A 95 3.73 -0.22 12.15
CA GLU A 95 3.75 1.16 11.64
C GLU A 95 3.12 1.17 10.24
N ASN A 96 1.84 1.50 10.19
CA ASN A 96 1.08 1.61 8.97
C ASN A 96 0.20 2.84 9.06
N TYR A 97 0.04 3.55 7.95
CA TYR A 97 -0.73 4.78 7.90
C TYR A 97 -1.96 4.63 7.01
N CYS A 98 -3.05 5.26 7.39
CA CYS A 98 -4.33 5.14 6.71
C CYS A 98 -5.02 6.48 6.46
N GLY A 99 -4.29 7.57 6.55
CA GLY A 99 -4.87 8.93 6.44
C GLY A 99 -4.32 9.77 5.30
N GLY A 100 -3.23 9.35 4.65
CA GLY A 100 -2.53 10.15 3.64
C GLY A 100 -2.88 9.86 2.19
N GLY A 101 -3.45 8.69 1.91
CA GLY A 101 -3.63 8.23 0.54
C GLY A 101 -2.29 8.02 -0.17
N TYR A 102 -2.30 8.02 -1.50
CA TYR A 102 -1.09 7.93 -2.32
C TYR A 102 -0.57 9.34 -2.71
N CYS A 103 0.74 9.46 -2.93
CA CYS A 103 1.30 10.67 -3.52
C CYS A 103 0.95 10.78 -5.02
N SER A 104 0.74 12.00 -5.48
CA SER A 104 0.55 12.37 -6.89
C SER A 104 1.49 13.53 -7.24
N GLU A 105 1.68 13.82 -8.52
CA GLU A 105 2.48 14.98 -8.92
C GLU A 105 1.92 16.28 -8.32
N HIS A 106 0.60 16.50 -8.42
CA HIS A 106 -0.05 17.69 -7.88
C HIS A 106 0.14 17.83 -6.36
N LEU A 107 -0.01 16.74 -5.60
CA LEU A 107 0.25 16.75 -4.17
C LEU A 107 1.72 17.02 -3.87
N ASN A 108 2.63 16.42 -4.62
CA ASN A 108 4.07 16.62 -4.44
C ASN A 108 4.49 18.07 -4.73
N VAL A 109 3.95 18.67 -5.80
CA VAL A 109 4.19 20.09 -6.11
C VAL A 109 3.61 21.00 -5.04
N ALA A 110 2.38 20.74 -4.58
CA ALA A 110 1.74 21.54 -3.53
C ALA A 110 2.51 21.52 -2.21
N ARG A 111 3.15 20.39 -1.86
CA ARG A 111 3.88 20.23 -0.60
C ARG A 111 5.36 20.59 -0.67
N TYR A 112 6.00 20.38 -1.81
CA TYR A 112 7.46 20.41 -1.96
C TYR A 112 7.93 21.34 -3.10
N GLY A 113 7.02 21.98 -3.82
CA GLY A 113 7.35 22.88 -4.92
C GLY A 113 7.98 22.16 -6.14
N GLU A 114 8.98 22.78 -6.76
CA GLU A 114 9.57 22.32 -8.01
C GLU A 114 10.17 20.91 -7.95
N VAL A 115 10.63 20.44 -6.78
CA VAL A 115 11.17 19.07 -6.63
C VAL A 115 10.08 17.99 -6.83
N GLY A 116 8.82 18.36 -6.68
CA GLY A 116 7.68 17.46 -6.92
C GLY A 116 7.28 17.37 -8.38
N LYS A 117 7.72 18.31 -9.22
CA LYS A 117 7.31 18.42 -10.62
C LYS A 117 7.98 17.33 -11.47
N GLY A 118 7.16 16.55 -12.18
CA GLY A 118 7.65 15.42 -12.97
C GLY A 118 8.27 14.28 -12.15
N ALA A 119 8.26 14.36 -10.82
CA ALA A 119 8.80 13.31 -9.97
C ALA A 119 7.96 12.02 -10.04
N PRO A 120 8.61 10.84 -9.99
CA PRO A 120 7.90 9.57 -9.85
C PRO A 120 6.97 9.60 -8.64
N ASN A 121 5.77 9.02 -8.78
CA ASN A 121 4.76 9.06 -7.73
C ASN A 121 3.91 7.78 -7.71
N CYS A 122 3.29 7.50 -6.56
CA CYS A 122 2.51 6.27 -6.37
C CYS A 122 1.22 6.24 -7.18
N GLN A 123 0.57 7.40 -7.43
CA GLN A 123 -0.62 7.45 -8.28
C GLN A 123 -0.34 6.88 -9.67
N SER A 124 0.73 7.33 -10.33
CA SER A 124 1.12 6.86 -11.67
C SER A 124 1.48 5.37 -11.67
N ASN A 125 2.14 4.89 -10.61
CA ASN A 125 2.46 3.47 -10.44
C ASN A 125 1.19 2.63 -10.29
N LEU A 126 0.27 3.04 -9.42
CA LEU A 126 -0.99 2.33 -9.18
C LEU A 126 -1.88 2.31 -10.42
N GLU A 127 -1.99 3.43 -11.14
CA GLU A 127 -2.70 3.50 -12.41
C GLU A 127 -2.09 2.54 -13.45
N ALA A 128 -0.76 2.53 -13.58
CA ALA A 128 -0.08 1.62 -14.49
C ALA A 128 -0.30 0.14 -14.09
N ALA A 129 -0.34 -0.16 -12.79
CA ALA A 129 -0.53 -1.51 -12.26
C ALA A 129 -1.91 -2.09 -12.60
N ILE A 130 -2.98 -1.27 -12.55
CA ILE A 130 -4.37 -1.76 -12.79
C ILE A 130 -4.78 -1.75 -14.27
N ARG A 131 -3.99 -1.14 -15.13
CA ARG A 131 -4.31 -1.00 -16.56
C ARG A 131 -4.54 -2.34 -17.27
N GLY A 132 -3.82 -3.38 -16.86
CA GLY A 132 -3.99 -4.74 -17.37
C GLY A 132 -5.34 -5.38 -17.07
N TYR A 133 -6.09 -4.83 -16.11
CA TYR A 133 -7.45 -5.25 -15.74
C TYR A 133 -8.55 -4.37 -16.37
N GLY A 134 -8.20 -3.52 -17.35
CA GLY A 134 -9.15 -2.60 -17.98
C GLY A 134 -9.58 -1.43 -17.09
N MET A 135 -8.86 -1.20 -15.98
CA MET A 135 -9.11 -0.11 -15.05
C MET A 135 -8.16 1.07 -15.31
N ASP A 136 -8.58 2.26 -14.88
CA ASP A 136 -7.82 3.50 -15.02
C ASP A 136 -7.86 4.33 -13.72
N ARG A 137 -7.36 5.57 -13.81
CA ARG A 137 -7.31 6.51 -12.68
C ARG A 137 -8.68 6.77 -12.03
N SER A 138 -9.78 6.66 -12.77
CA SER A 138 -11.13 6.87 -12.24
C SER A 138 -11.63 5.71 -11.37
N SER A 139 -10.97 4.55 -11.44
CA SER A 139 -11.35 3.34 -10.72
C SER A 139 -11.00 3.37 -9.23
N PHE A 140 -10.16 4.30 -8.78
CA PHE A 140 -9.76 4.40 -7.37
C PHE A 140 -9.57 5.85 -6.93
N ASN A 141 -9.61 6.07 -5.63
CA ASN A 141 -9.40 7.39 -5.00
C ASN A 141 -8.37 7.28 -3.87
N VAL A 142 -8.04 8.41 -3.24
CA VAL A 142 -7.04 8.48 -2.16
C VAL A 142 -7.42 7.65 -0.94
N ASP A 143 -8.71 7.48 -0.66
CA ASP A 143 -9.20 6.70 0.48
C ASP A 143 -8.94 5.19 0.32
N ALA A 144 -8.75 4.70 -0.91
CA ALA A 144 -8.46 3.29 -1.16
C ALA A 144 -7.05 2.87 -0.73
N CYS A 145 -6.16 3.81 -0.41
CA CYS A 145 -4.76 3.54 -0.22
C CYS A 145 -4.40 3.27 1.24
N PHE A 146 -3.88 2.08 1.49
CA PHE A 146 -3.23 1.69 2.74
C PHE A 146 -1.72 1.84 2.59
N ASN A 147 -1.12 2.73 3.41
CA ASN A 147 0.32 2.99 3.39
C ASN A 147 1.01 2.03 4.38
N ILE A 148 1.44 0.88 3.87
CA ILE A 148 2.07 -0.17 4.67
C ILE A 148 3.52 0.23 4.98
N PHE A 149 3.96 0.03 6.23
CA PHE A 149 5.27 0.38 6.78
C PHE A 149 5.56 1.89 6.87
N MET A 150 4.54 2.74 6.75
CA MET A 150 4.70 4.19 6.82
C MET A 150 4.58 4.69 8.26
N THR A 151 5.60 5.38 8.74
CA THR A 151 5.60 6.01 10.05
C THR A 151 5.15 7.46 9.96
N VAL A 152 4.08 7.77 10.69
CA VAL A 152 3.53 9.13 10.84
C VAL A 152 3.37 9.44 12.32
N ALA A 153 3.82 10.61 12.73
CA ALA A 153 3.60 11.14 14.08
C ALA A 153 2.56 12.26 14.03
N TYR A 154 1.78 12.37 15.10
CA TYR A 154 0.82 13.46 15.32
C TYR A 154 1.25 14.26 16.54
N ASP A 155 1.05 15.56 16.49
CA ASP A 155 1.18 16.44 17.66
C ASP A 155 -0.18 16.63 18.36
N ALA A 156 -0.17 17.39 19.46
CA ALA A 156 -1.37 17.67 20.25
C ALA A 156 -2.42 18.53 19.51
N ASP A 157 -1.98 19.26 18.50
CA ASP A 157 -2.85 20.12 17.67
C ASP A 157 -3.41 19.36 16.43
N GLY A 158 -3.12 18.07 16.31
CA GLY A 158 -3.58 17.23 15.20
C GLY A 158 -2.77 17.40 13.91
N LYS A 159 -1.68 18.16 13.93
CA LYS A 159 -0.74 18.20 12.80
C LYS A 159 0.05 16.91 12.74
N TRP A 160 0.44 16.52 11.55
CA TRP A 160 1.16 15.26 11.35
C TRP A 160 2.45 15.47 10.55
N GLU A 161 3.40 14.59 10.82
CA GLU A 161 4.73 14.58 10.24
C GLU A 161 5.07 13.18 9.72
N ILE A 162 5.59 13.10 8.50
CA ILE A 162 6.18 11.88 7.97
C ILE A 162 7.57 11.70 8.58
N ARG A 163 7.78 10.57 9.25
CA ARG A 163 9.07 10.22 9.86
C ARG A 163 9.73 9.06 9.11
N PRO A 164 11.05 8.87 9.26
CA PRO A 164 11.71 7.68 8.76
C PRO A 164 10.99 6.42 9.23
N PRO A 165 10.77 5.44 8.34
CA PRO A 165 10.14 4.18 8.72
C PRO A 165 10.94 3.44 9.77
N LYS A 166 10.25 2.71 10.65
CA LYS A 166 10.89 1.93 11.73
C LYS A 166 11.23 0.49 11.32
N GLY A 167 10.83 0.09 10.12
CA GLY A 167 11.03 -1.28 9.64
C GLY A 167 12.51 -1.64 9.53
N LYS A 168 12.85 -2.84 10.03
CA LYS A 168 14.20 -3.41 9.97
C LYS A 168 14.33 -4.34 8.76
N PRO A 169 15.56 -4.67 8.32
CA PRO A 169 15.76 -5.69 7.31
C PRO A 169 15.08 -7.02 7.68
N GLY A 170 14.23 -7.52 6.78
CA GLY A 170 13.45 -8.73 6.97
C GLY A 170 12.10 -8.57 7.65
N ASP A 171 11.75 -7.40 8.16
CA ASP A 171 10.41 -7.14 8.72
C ASP A 171 9.33 -7.31 7.66
N TYR A 172 8.17 -7.81 8.08
CA TYR A 172 7.07 -8.15 7.19
C TYR A 172 5.70 -7.91 7.82
N MET A 173 4.70 -7.88 6.96
CA MET A 173 3.28 -7.99 7.28
C MET A 173 2.67 -9.19 6.57
N ILE A 174 1.77 -9.92 7.25
CA ILE A 174 0.93 -10.97 6.65
C ILE A 174 -0.53 -10.55 6.77
N MET A 175 -1.21 -10.57 5.61
CA MET A 175 -2.65 -10.31 5.52
C MET A 175 -3.34 -11.49 4.84
N ARG A 176 -4.51 -11.89 5.39
CA ARG A 176 -5.41 -12.88 4.76
C ARG A 176 -6.46 -12.17 3.94
N ALA A 177 -6.66 -12.58 2.69
CA ALA A 177 -7.76 -12.13 1.86
C ALA A 177 -9.09 -12.76 2.32
N LEU A 178 -10.11 -11.92 2.54
CA LEU A 178 -11.44 -12.37 3.01
C LEU A 178 -12.47 -12.41 1.88
N MET A 179 -12.09 -11.98 0.68
CA MET A 179 -12.82 -12.13 -0.59
C MET A 179 -11.82 -12.22 -1.74
N PRO A 180 -12.25 -12.66 -2.95
CA PRO A 180 -11.38 -12.62 -4.13
C PRO A 180 -11.05 -11.17 -4.49
N GLN A 181 -9.77 -10.86 -4.72
CA GLN A 181 -9.35 -9.48 -4.96
C GLN A 181 -8.37 -9.33 -6.12
N ILE A 182 -8.44 -8.18 -6.77
CA ILE A 182 -7.37 -7.61 -7.59
C ILE A 182 -6.59 -6.66 -6.69
N VAL A 183 -5.30 -6.88 -6.58
CA VAL A 183 -4.38 -6.07 -5.77
C VAL A 183 -3.49 -5.26 -6.69
N ALA A 184 -3.26 -4.00 -6.33
CA ALA A 184 -2.20 -3.19 -6.91
C ALA A 184 -1.37 -2.54 -5.80
N MET A 185 -0.05 -2.53 -5.99
CA MET A 185 0.89 -1.97 -5.02
C MET A 185 1.97 -1.16 -5.73
N SER A 186 2.24 0.03 -5.20
CA SER A 186 3.39 0.85 -5.55
C SER A 186 4.45 0.70 -4.46
N ASN A 187 5.66 0.30 -4.85
CA ASN A 187 6.84 0.46 -4.03
C ASN A 187 7.21 1.95 -4.07
N CYS A 188 6.88 2.71 -3.03
CA CYS A 188 6.84 4.18 -3.03
C CYS A 188 8.14 4.80 -3.58
N PRO A 189 8.07 5.63 -4.65
CA PRO A 189 9.26 6.17 -5.32
C PRO A 189 9.75 7.51 -4.75
N VAL A 190 9.18 8.00 -3.65
CA VAL A 190 9.50 9.34 -3.11
C VAL A 190 10.85 9.36 -2.41
N LEU A 191 11.70 10.34 -2.79
CA LEU A 191 13.05 10.56 -2.24
C LEU A 191 13.23 11.92 -1.54
N PHE A 192 12.27 12.82 -1.65
CA PHE A 192 12.38 14.20 -1.14
C PHE A 192 11.68 14.42 0.20
N ASN A 193 11.29 13.35 0.86
CA ASN A 193 10.81 13.37 2.26
C ASN A 193 11.26 12.08 2.98
N ALA A 194 10.96 11.99 4.26
CA ALA A 194 11.44 10.91 5.12
C ALA A 194 10.73 9.56 4.93
N CYS A 195 9.69 9.44 4.10
CA CYS A 195 8.86 8.22 4.05
C CYS A 195 9.63 6.93 3.68
N ASN A 196 10.74 7.03 2.94
CA ASN A 196 11.65 5.91 2.61
C ASN A 196 13.06 6.14 3.17
N ASN A 197 13.19 7.00 4.18
CA ASN A 197 14.48 7.44 4.71
C ASN A 197 15.46 7.90 3.60
N PHE A 198 14.93 8.67 2.61
CA PHE A 198 15.66 9.24 1.47
C PHE A 198 16.39 8.21 0.58
N ARG A 199 16.03 6.94 0.66
CA ARG A 199 16.62 5.87 -0.14
C ARG A 199 15.54 4.86 -0.55
N LEU A 200 15.48 4.54 -1.86
CA LEU A 200 14.58 3.52 -2.38
C LEU A 200 15.18 2.12 -2.23
N LYS A 201 14.35 1.17 -1.80
CA LYS A 201 14.72 -0.22 -1.54
C LYS A 201 13.70 -1.17 -2.18
N PRO A 202 14.06 -2.42 -2.45
CA PRO A 202 13.10 -3.40 -2.96
C PRO A 202 12.07 -3.80 -1.89
N LEU A 203 10.91 -4.28 -2.35
CA LEU A 203 9.93 -5.01 -1.54
C LEU A 203 9.74 -6.41 -2.13
N THR A 204 9.38 -7.36 -1.30
CA THR A 204 9.10 -8.75 -1.74
C THR A 204 7.69 -9.15 -1.30
N LEU A 205 6.93 -9.75 -2.23
CA LEU A 205 5.60 -10.28 -1.96
C LEU A 205 5.58 -11.79 -2.18
N GLU A 206 4.80 -12.50 -1.37
CA GLU A 206 4.59 -13.93 -1.50
C GLU A 206 3.16 -14.29 -1.08
N ILE A 207 2.46 -15.07 -1.92
CA ILE A 207 1.26 -15.78 -1.49
C ILE A 207 1.74 -17.04 -0.77
N LEU A 208 1.50 -17.11 0.54
CA LEU A 208 1.92 -18.24 1.37
C LEU A 208 1.15 -19.53 0.99
N LYS A 209 1.80 -20.68 1.13
CA LYS A 209 1.20 -22.01 0.96
C LYS A 209 0.28 -22.35 2.12
#